data_6fa98259814ffecbfceeb1bd1a49b459
#
_entry.id   6fa98259814ffecbfceeb1bd1a49b459
#
_cell.length_a   1.000
_cell.length_b   1.000
_cell.length_c   1.000
_cell.angle_alpha   90.00
_cell.angle_beta   90.00
_cell.angle_gamma   90.00
#
_symmetry.space_group_name_H-M   'P 1'
#
loop_
_entity.id
_entity.type
_entity.pdbx_description
1 polymer ?
#
loop_
_entity_poly.entity_id
_entity_poly.type
_entity_poly.pdbx_seq_one_letter_code
_entity_poly.pdbx_strand_id
1 'polypeptide(L)'
;MGLPKIKFIIAPNGLELLTADIQKTPGLVVTGSTVAGKIAIGESKQIFSLEDAKKIGITEAETPFAYKHIKAFYEYAGTSAELWVMLVSDATTMEQMADHEKTFAKKLLEDAGGKIRVLGILKKSSGSPAISGSIDADTDKAVIMAQKLADDFAEKYFPVRVVISANDFSGDVQSLKDYSTTKFNRVSLLLANTDGGKEASIGLALARLASTPVQRNIGRVKDGAVEHTQAYFTGGAKVESLSSAWDSIADKNYIFLRNFAGKAGFFFTDDPTLTGETDDFKTLANGFVMDKAVIIAYNVLVENLGDEIQVTENGT
;
A
#
# COMPACT_ATOMS: atom_id res chain seq x y z
N MET A 1 -0.03 6.57 -39.10
CA MET A 1 1.13 6.64 -38.18
C MET A 1 0.60 6.82 -36.75
N GLY A 2 1.03 5.99 -35.78
CA GLY A 2 0.68 6.17 -34.38
C GLY A 2 1.47 7.33 -33.77
N LEU A 3 0.99 7.88 -32.66
CA LEU A 3 1.71 8.92 -31.91
C LEU A 3 3.06 8.37 -31.42
N PRO A 4 4.13 9.19 -31.39
CA PRO A 4 5.40 8.84 -30.77
C PRO A 4 5.17 8.42 -29.32
N LYS A 5 5.77 7.29 -28.91
CA LYS A 5 5.66 6.78 -27.53
C LYS A 5 6.96 6.11 -27.11
N ILE A 6 7.24 6.19 -25.84
CA ILE A 6 8.38 5.54 -25.21
C ILE A 6 7.92 4.22 -24.63
N LYS A 7 8.70 3.16 -24.84
CA LYS A 7 8.49 1.86 -24.23
C LYS A 7 9.75 1.45 -23.47
N PHE A 8 9.65 1.25 -22.17
CA PHE A 8 10.74 0.70 -21.38
C PHE A 8 10.66 -0.83 -21.33
N ILE A 9 11.82 -1.46 -21.47
CA ILE A 9 12.01 -2.87 -21.18
C ILE A 9 12.99 -2.92 -20.00
N ILE A 10 12.50 -3.33 -18.85
CA ILE A 10 13.31 -3.45 -17.63
C ILE A 10 13.96 -4.83 -17.65
N ALA A 11 15.30 -4.85 -17.79
CA ALA A 11 16.08 -6.07 -17.66
C ALA A 11 16.58 -6.21 -16.21
N PRO A 12 16.57 -7.41 -15.63
CA PRO A 12 17.19 -7.65 -14.33
C PRO A 12 18.71 -7.42 -14.41
N ASN A 13 19.32 -6.88 -13.36
CA ASN A 13 20.74 -6.56 -13.15
C ASN A 13 21.18 -5.11 -13.49
N GLY A 14 21.00 -4.18 -12.56
CA GLY A 14 21.61 -2.85 -12.71
C GLY A 14 21.06 -1.75 -11.80
N LEU A 15 20.97 -1.98 -10.51
CA LEU A 15 20.56 -0.93 -9.56
C LEU A 15 21.77 -0.27 -8.92
N GLU A 16 22.18 0.91 -9.43
CA GLU A 16 23.05 1.83 -8.71
C GLU A 16 22.31 3.14 -8.36
N LEU A 17 22.65 3.69 -7.21
CA LEU A 17 22.11 4.82 -6.45
C LEU A 17 21.54 5.98 -7.28
N LEU A 18 20.25 6.25 -7.10
CA LEU A 18 19.59 7.47 -7.57
C LEU A 18 19.10 8.30 -6.37
N THR A 19 19.56 9.54 -6.32
CA THR A 19 19.10 10.56 -5.38
C THR A 19 18.17 11.55 -6.09
N ALA A 20 16.89 11.45 -5.89
CA ALA A 20 15.93 12.53 -6.07
C ALA A 20 14.68 12.21 -5.26
N ASP A 21 14.09 13.24 -4.69
CA ASP A 21 13.03 13.17 -3.69
C ASP A 21 11.66 12.97 -4.37
N ILE A 22 11.38 11.75 -4.84
CA ILE A 22 10.02 11.36 -5.19
C ILE A 22 9.38 10.81 -3.93
N GLN A 23 8.51 11.60 -3.34
CA GLN A 23 7.75 11.20 -2.17
C GLN A 23 6.83 10.02 -2.52
N LYS A 24 6.69 9.06 -1.61
CA LYS A 24 5.70 7.98 -1.70
C LYS A 24 4.36 8.49 -1.21
N THR A 25 3.72 9.37 -2.00
CA THR A 25 2.38 9.90 -1.67
C THR A 25 1.39 8.75 -1.51
N PRO A 26 0.77 8.58 -0.33
CA PRO A 26 -0.19 7.52 -0.10
C PRO A 26 -1.59 7.88 -0.55
N GLY A 27 -2.34 6.86 -0.96
CA GLY A 27 -3.78 6.88 -1.12
C GLY A 27 -4.43 5.85 -0.21
N LEU A 28 -5.65 6.11 0.23
CA LEU A 28 -6.43 5.22 1.08
C LEU A 28 -7.86 5.10 0.57
N VAL A 29 -8.25 3.88 0.20
CA VAL A 29 -9.65 3.53 -0.03
C VAL A 29 -10.15 2.78 1.20
N VAL A 30 -11.13 3.35 1.86
CA VAL A 30 -11.60 2.84 3.16
C VAL A 30 -13.13 2.89 3.27
N THR A 31 -13.73 1.92 3.94
CA THR A 31 -15.16 1.94 4.19
C THR A 31 -15.57 3.08 5.13
N GLY A 32 -16.70 3.68 4.82
CA GLY A 32 -17.28 4.78 5.58
C GLY A 32 -18.66 5.16 5.06
N SER A 33 -19.21 6.24 5.58
CA SER A 33 -20.52 6.75 5.23
C SER A 33 -20.42 8.13 4.58
N THR A 34 -21.38 8.45 3.70
CA THR A 34 -21.54 9.82 3.20
C THR A 34 -21.84 10.78 4.35
N VAL A 35 -21.13 11.90 4.40
CA VAL A 35 -21.41 12.99 5.34
C VAL A 35 -22.03 14.16 4.55
N ALA A 36 -23.29 14.44 4.82
CA ALA A 36 -24.07 15.43 4.08
C ALA A 36 -23.40 16.81 4.04
N GLY A 37 -23.28 17.36 2.83
CA GLY A 37 -22.63 18.66 2.61
C GLY A 37 -21.11 18.69 2.76
N LYS A 38 -20.48 17.52 2.92
CA LYS A 38 -19.02 17.36 3.10
C LYS A 38 -18.45 16.33 2.15
N ILE A 39 -18.14 15.09 2.62
CA ILE A 39 -17.60 14.04 1.77
C ILE A 39 -18.66 13.02 1.37
N ALA A 40 -18.74 12.67 0.09
CA ALA A 40 -19.60 11.61 -0.42
C ALA A 40 -18.81 10.30 -0.66
N ILE A 41 -19.53 9.18 -0.66
CA ILE A 41 -18.98 7.90 -1.11
C ILE A 41 -18.52 8.00 -2.57
N GLY A 42 -17.32 7.48 -2.87
CA GLY A 42 -16.72 7.55 -4.20
C GLY A 42 -16.12 8.91 -4.57
N GLU A 43 -16.07 9.86 -3.63
CA GLU A 43 -15.41 11.14 -3.82
C GLU A 43 -13.95 11.07 -3.36
N SER A 44 -13.02 11.49 -4.21
CA SER A 44 -11.60 11.61 -3.90
C SER A 44 -11.30 12.93 -3.20
N LYS A 45 -10.60 12.90 -2.09
CA LYS A 45 -10.15 14.08 -1.34
C LYS A 45 -8.67 14.00 -1.05
N GLN A 46 -7.99 15.12 -1.25
CA GLN A 46 -6.61 15.32 -0.81
C GLN A 46 -6.63 16.07 0.53
N ILE A 47 -5.90 15.56 1.51
CA ILE A 47 -5.79 16.13 2.85
C ILE A 47 -4.31 16.16 3.28
N PHE A 48 -3.97 17.13 4.11
CA PHE A 48 -2.60 17.34 4.62
C PHE A 48 -2.51 17.30 6.14
N SER A 49 -3.64 17.15 6.81
CA SER A 49 -3.71 17.10 8.27
C SER A 49 -4.97 16.38 8.74
N LEU A 50 -4.96 15.97 10.00
CA LEU A 50 -6.16 15.43 10.66
C LEU A 50 -7.29 16.48 10.73
N GLU A 51 -6.93 17.78 10.84
CA GLU A 51 -7.91 18.86 10.82
C GLU A 51 -8.58 19.02 9.46
N ASP A 52 -7.86 18.80 8.36
CA ASP A 52 -8.47 18.78 7.03
C ASP A 52 -9.42 17.60 6.86
N ALA A 53 -9.07 16.43 7.39
CA ALA A 53 -9.98 15.29 7.44
C ALA A 53 -11.28 15.63 8.18
N LYS A 54 -11.20 16.30 9.34
CA LYS A 54 -12.38 16.73 10.09
C LYS A 54 -13.23 17.76 9.33
N LYS A 55 -12.60 18.72 8.65
CA LYS A 55 -13.31 19.73 7.84
C LYS A 55 -14.16 19.08 6.74
N ILE A 56 -13.64 18.05 6.08
CA ILE A 56 -14.38 17.31 5.05
C ILE A 56 -15.36 16.26 5.61
N GLY A 57 -15.50 16.15 6.94
CA GLY A 57 -16.48 15.29 7.60
C GLY A 57 -15.96 13.94 8.08
N ILE A 58 -14.68 13.67 7.94
CA ILE A 58 -14.07 12.45 8.49
C ILE A 58 -13.76 12.71 9.97
N THR A 59 -14.69 12.35 10.82
CA THR A 59 -14.62 12.54 12.28
C THR A 59 -14.92 11.23 13.02
N GLU A 60 -14.58 11.20 14.30
CA GLU A 60 -14.88 10.05 15.14
C GLU A 60 -16.39 9.77 15.26
N ALA A 61 -17.22 10.83 15.20
CA ALA A 61 -18.68 10.72 15.30
C ALA A 61 -19.31 10.23 14.00
N GLU A 62 -18.87 10.75 12.84
CA GLU A 62 -19.52 10.50 11.54
C GLU A 62 -18.96 9.26 10.80
N THR A 63 -17.66 9.08 10.85
CA THR A 63 -16.95 8.02 10.13
C THR A 63 -15.86 7.40 11.01
N PRO A 64 -16.21 6.79 12.15
CA PRO A 64 -15.24 6.37 13.18
C PRO A 64 -14.16 5.42 12.64
N PHE A 65 -14.53 4.52 11.75
CA PHE A 65 -13.59 3.56 11.17
C PHE A 65 -12.53 4.24 10.30
N ALA A 66 -12.93 5.06 9.33
CA ALA A 66 -12.00 5.81 8.49
C ALA A 66 -11.17 6.81 9.32
N TYR A 67 -11.81 7.51 10.26
CA TYR A 67 -11.15 8.46 11.15
C TYR A 67 -10.02 7.79 11.95
N LYS A 68 -10.24 6.62 12.53
CA LYS A 68 -9.23 5.85 13.26
C LYS A 68 -7.95 5.68 12.44
N HIS A 69 -8.05 5.25 11.21
CA HIS A 69 -6.90 4.98 10.35
C HIS A 69 -6.21 6.25 9.85
N ILE A 70 -6.97 7.30 9.56
CA ILE A 70 -6.42 8.60 9.16
C ILE A 70 -5.74 9.28 10.35
N LYS A 71 -6.31 9.16 11.56
CA LYS A 71 -5.68 9.62 12.79
C LYS A 71 -4.33 8.92 13.00
N ALA A 72 -4.30 7.58 12.94
CA ALA A 72 -3.06 6.81 13.07
C ALA A 72 -2.01 7.18 12.00
N PHE A 73 -2.45 7.52 10.79
CA PHE A 73 -1.57 8.02 9.73
C PHE A 73 -0.89 9.34 10.16
N TYR A 74 -1.63 10.34 10.59
CA TYR A 74 -1.08 11.65 10.95
C TYR A 74 -0.32 11.66 12.28
N GLU A 75 -0.68 10.79 13.23
CA GLU A 75 0.08 10.61 14.47
C GLU A 75 1.50 10.11 14.19
N TYR A 76 1.69 9.27 13.17
CA TYR A 76 2.99 8.72 12.82
C TYR A 76 3.74 9.54 11.76
N ALA A 77 3.08 9.94 10.66
CA ALA A 77 3.70 10.69 9.56
C ALA A 77 3.90 12.19 9.89
N GLY A 78 3.23 12.68 10.91
CA GLY A 78 3.24 14.09 11.29
C GLY A 78 2.32 14.97 10.44
N THR A 79 2.29 16.25 10.78
CA THR A 79 1.52 17.27 10.05
C THR A 79 2.22 17.60 8.73
N SER A 80 1.44 17.95 7.72
CA SER A 80 1.86 18.26 6.34
C SER A 80 2.16 17.05 5.45
N ALA A 81 1.96 15.82 5.94
CA ALA A 81 2.02 14.65 5.09
C ALA A 81 0.78 14.62 4.16
N GLU A 82 1.01 14.49 2.85
CA GLU A 82 -0.07 14.38 1.88
C GLU A 82 -0.73 12.99 1.97
N LEU A 83 -2.06 12.95 2.01
CA LEU A 83 -2.85 11.73 1.93
C LEU A 83 -4.05 11.94 1.02
N TRP A 84 -4.24 11.04 0.06
CA TRP A 84 -5.45 10.96 -0.75
C TRP A 84 -6.40 9.94 -0.14
N VAL A 85 -7.68 10.29 -0.03
CA VAL A 85 -8.67 9.48 0.65
C VAL A 85 -9.93 9.36 -0.21
N MET A 86 -10.52 8.17 -0.22
CA MET A 86 -11.85 7.91 -0.75
C MET A 86 -12.62 7.02 0.22
N LEU A 87 -13.83 7.47 0.59
CA LEU A 87 -14.77 6.63 1.34
C LEU A 87 -15.58 5.76 0.38
N VAL A 88 -15.78 4.50 0.78
CA VAL A 88 -16.65 3.55 0.07
C VAL A 88 -17.68 2.95 1.02
N SER A 89 -18.79 2.47 0.49
CA SER A 89 -19.84 1.84 1.30
C SER A 89 -19.36 0.57 2.00
N ASP A 90 -19.85 0.29 3.20
CA ASP A 90 -19.60 -0.98 3.91
C ASP A 90 -20.05 -2.22 3.11
N ALA A 91 -20.98 -2.06 2.17
CA ALA A 91 -21.42 -3.11 1.25
C ALA A 91 -20.40 -3.39 0.12
N THR A 92 -19.44 -2.50 -0.12
CA THR A 92 -18.42 -2.67 -1.16
C THR A 92 -17.38 -3.71 -0.70
N THR A 93 -17.09 -4.70 -1.53
CA THR A 93 -16.06 -5.70 -1.22
C THR A 93 -14.66 -5.14 -1.48
N MET A 94 -13.61 -5.72 -0.86
CA MET A 94 -12.22 -5.34 -1.15
C MET A 94 -11.86 -5.67 -2.61
N GLU A 95 -12.42 -6.76 -3.16
CA GLU A 95 -12.34 -7.07 -4.58
C GLU A 95 -12.83 -5.90 -5.43
N GLN A 96 -14.03 -5.36 -5.14
CA GLN A 96 -14.59 -4.22 -5.87
C GLN A 96 -13.77 -2.93 -5.66
N MET A 97 -13.25 -2.70 -4.45
CA MET A 97 -12.39 -1.54 -4.18
C MET A 97 -11.14 -1.55 -5.04
N ALA A 98 -10.53 -2.73 -5.23
CA ALA A 98 -9.29 -2.94 -5.96
C ALA A 98 -9.48 -3.09 -7.48
N ASP A 99 -10.71 -3.30 -7.94
CA ASP A 99 -11.02 -3.66 -9.32
C ASP A 99 -10.64 -2.52 -10.28
N HIS A 100 -9.78 -2.83 -11.23
CA HIS A 100 -9.28 -1.91 -12.26
C HIS A 100 -10.36 -1.44 -13.25
N GLU A 101 -11.51 -2.09 -13.29
CA GLU A 101 -12.65 -1.70 -14.11
C GLU A 101 -13.68 -0.86 -13.35
N LYS A 102 -13.60 -0.82 -12.00
CA LYS A 102 -14.53 -0.07 -11.15
C LYS A 102 -14.04 1.35 -10.86
N THR A 103 -14.92 2.14 -10.25
CA THR A 103 -14.68 3.58 -10.02
C THR A 103 -14.21 3.90 -8.59
N PHE A 104 -13.56 2.96 -7.91
CA PHE A 104 -13.06 3.18 -6.53
C PHE A 104 -11.56 3.53 -6.55
N ALA A 105 -10.69 2.56 -6.33
CA ALA A 105 -9.25 2.78 -6.32
C ALA A 105 -8.75 3.39 -7.63
N LYS A 106 -9.26 2.93 -8.78
CA LYS A 106 -8.94 3.49 -10.09
C LYS A 106 -9.23 4.99 -10.15
N LYS A 107 -10.44 5.41 -9.74
CA LYS A 107 -10.82 6.83 -9.74
C LYS A 107 -9.93 7.66 -8.81
N LEU A 108 -9.60 7.13 -7.61
CA LEU A 108 -8.71 7.83 -6.69
C LEU A 108 -7.32 8.06 -7.32
N LEU A 109 -6.78 7.07 -8.02
CA LEU A 109 -5.50 7.16 -8.72
C LEU A 109 -5.56 8.14 -9.91
N GLU A 110 -6.65 8.14 -10.66
CA GLU A 110 -6.88 9.06 -11.78
C GLU A 110 -7.03 10.51 -11.29
N ASP A 111 -7.85 10.75 -10.26
CA ASP A 111 -8.06 12.07 -9.67
C ASP A 111 -6.77 12.65 -9.05
N ALA A 112 -5.89 11.77 -8.55
CA ALA A 112 -4.57 12.17 -8.05
C ALA A 112 -3.54 12.46 -9.17
N GLY A 113 -3.89 12.23 -10.43
CA GLY A 113 -3.01 12.53 -11.57
C GLY A 113 -1.67 11.81 -11.51
N GLY A 114 -1.65 10.57 -11.02
CA GLY A 114 -0.44 9.76 -10.92
C GLY A 114 0.51 10.16 -9.78
N LYS A 115 0.07 10.93 -8.79
CA LYS A 115 0.88 11.27 -7.61
C LYS A 115 0.96 10.13 -6.60
N ILE A 116 -0.10 9.34 -6.46
CA ILE A 116 -0.15 8.24 -5.51
C ILE A 116 0.84 7.15 -5.93
N ARG A 117 1.73 6.76 -5.00
CA ARG A 117 2.74 5.71 -5.20
C ARG A 117 2.48 4.47 -4.35
N VAL A 118 1.73 4.63 -3.27
CA VAL A 118 1.28 3.51 -2.43
C VAL A 118 -0.20 3.68 -2.13
N LEU A 119 -0.98 2.63 -2.36
CA LEU A 119 -2.42 2.61 -2.16
C LEU A 119 -2.78 1.63 -1.06
N GLY A 120 -3.46 2.08 -0.03
CA GLY A 120 -4.05 1.23 1.01
C GLY A 120 -5.48 0.86 0.66
N ILE A 121 -5.84 -0.41 0.78
CA ILE A 121 -7.21 -0.89 0.66
C ILE A 121 -7.63 -1.48 1.98
N LEU A 122 -8.70 -0.94 2.54
CA LEU A 122 -9.15 -1.26 3.88
C LEU A 122 -10.68 -1.30 3.95
N LYS A 123 -11.20 -2.47 4.25
CA LYS A 123 -12.62 -2.70 4.53
C LYS A 123 -12.83 -3.03 6.00
N LYS A 124 -13.87 -2.46 6.59
CA LYS A 124 -14.34 -2.87 7.91
C LYS A 124 -14.86 -4.32 7.85
N SER A 125 -14.43 -5.17 8.78
CA SER A 125 -14.93 -6.53 8.88
C SER A 125 -16.46 -6.56 9.06
N SER A 126 -17.11 -7.51 8.41
CA SER A 126 -18.55 -7.76 8.60
C SER A 126 -18.87 -8.41 9.94
N GLY A 127 -17.84 -8.80 10.70
CA GLY A 127 -17.98 -9.54 11.96
C GLY A 127 -18.05 -11.06 11.80
N SER A 128 -18.50 -11.55 10.65
CA SER A 128 -18.58 -12.99 10.32
C SER A 128 -18.36 -13.22 8.83
N PRO A 129 -17.18 -12.87 8.30
CA PRO A 129 -16.87 -13.08 6.89
C PRO A 129 -16.68 -14.58 6.58
N ALA A 130 -16.76 -14.94 5.32
CA ALA A 130 -16.28 -16.23 4.85
C ALA A 130 -14.76 -16.28 4.97
N ILE A 131 -14.24 -17.30 5.65
CA ILE A 131 -12.78 -17.49 5.82
C ILE A 131 -12.24 -18.45 4.77
N SER A 132 -11.16 -18.07 4.11
CA SER A 132 -10.40 -18.91 3.20
C SER A 132 -8.92 -18.66 3.40
N GLY A 133 -8.12 -19.73 3.50
CA GLY A 133 -6.70 -19.56 3.80
C GLY A 133 -6.46 -18.77 5.08
N SER A 134 -7.26 -19.03 6.12
CA SER A 134 -7.16 -18.44 7.46
C SER A 134 -7.46 -16.93 7.59
N ILE A 135 -7.85 -16.27 6.51
CA ILE A 135 -8.23 -14.83 6.46
C ILE A 135 -9.56 -14.66 5.73
N ASP A 136 -10.13 -13.45 5.74
CA ASP A 136 -11.32 -13.12 4.94
C ASP A 136 -11.10 -13.48 3.46
N ALA A 137 -12.00 -14.29 2.91
CA ALA A 137 -11.93 -14.76 1.52
C ALA A 137 -11.98 -13.64 0.47
N ASP A 138 -12.50 -12.47 0.82
CA ASP A 138 -12.51 -11.29 -0.06
C ASP A 138 -11.09 -10.73 -0.29
N THR A 139 -10.19 -10.93 0.67
CA THR A 139 -8.78 -10.50 0.56
C THR A 139 -8.08 -11.13 -0.65
N ASP A 140 -8.27 -12.42 -0.88
CA ASP A 140 -7.62 -13.14 -1.98
C ASP A 140 -8.06 -12.63 -3.37
N LYS A 141 -9.35 -12.34 -3.51
CA LYS A 141 -9.90 -11.76 -4.72
C LYS A 141 -9.39 -10.33 -4.93
N ALA A 142 -9.30 -9.56 -3.85
CA ALA A 142 -8.77 -8.20 -3.88
C ALA A 142 -7.29 -8.17 -4.32
N VAL A 143 -6.47 -9.14 -3.93
CA VAL A 143 -5.07 -9.26 -4.37
C VAL A 143 -4.97 -9.37 -5.90
N ILE A 144 -5.82 -10.21 -6.51
CA ILE A 144 -5.83 -10.40 -7.97
C ILE A 144 -6.19 -9.09 -8.70
N MET A 145 -7.22 -8.40 -8.21
CA MET A 145 -7.67 -7.14 -8.82
C MET A 145 -6.67 -6.01 -8.58
N ALA A 146 -6.06 -5.94 -7.39
CA ALA A 146 -5.04 -4.95 -7.08
C ALA A 146 -3.79 -5.09 -7.95
N GLN A 147 -3.36 -6.32 -8.26
CA GLN A 147 -2.24 -6.51 -9.18
C GLN A 147 -2.58 -5.98 -10.57
N LYS A 148 -3.75 -6.33 -11.12
CA LYS A 148 -4.20 -5.81 -12.42
C LYS A 148 -4.27 -4.28 -12.44
N LEU A 149 -4.86 -3.69 -11.38
CA LEU A 149 -4.92 -2.23 -11.24
C LEU A 149 -3.52 -1.61 -11.27
N ALA A 150 -2.59 -2.18 -10.49
CA ALA A 150 -1.23 -1.67 -10.40
C ALA A 150 -0.46 -1.83 -11.72
N ASP A 151 -0.68 -2.91 -12.46
CA ASP A 151 -0.08 -3.14 -13.78
C ASP A 151 -0.62 -2.15 -14.81
N ASP A 152 -1.95 -1.93 -14.87
CA ASP A 152 -2.59 -0.94 -15.75
C ASP A 152 -2.04 0.48 -15.55
N PHE A 153 -1.78 0.87 -14.29
CA PHE A 153 -1.20 2.17 -13.99
C PHE A 153 0.31 2.23 -14.26
N ALA A 154 1.02 1.12 -14.08
CA ALA A 154 2.44 1.04 -14.43
C ALA A 154 2.65 1.16 -15.94
N GLU A 155 1.78 0.56 -16.77
CA GLU A 155 1.81 0.71 -18.24
C GLU A 155 1.58 2.16 -18.70
N LYS A 156 0.90 2.96 -17.91
CA LYS A 156 0.69 4.40 -18.14
C LYS A 156 1.79 5.30 -17.56
N TYR A 157 2.87 4.71 -17.03
CA TYR A 157 3.95 5.40 -16.31
C TYR A 157 3.53 6.09 -15.01
N PHE A 158 2.45 5.63 -14.40
CA PHE A 158 1.99 6.02 -13.07
C PHE A 158 2.06 4.84 -12.08
N PRO A 159 3.23 4.22 -11.90
CA PRO A 159 3.33 3.00 -11.10
C PRO A 159 2.87 3.23 -9.66
N VAL A 160 2.11 2.27 -9.15
CA VAL A 160 1.58 2.25 -7.80
C VAL A 160 1.82 0.87 -7.19
N ARG A 161 2.01 0.82 -5.86
CA ARG A 161 2.06 -0.39 -5.05
C ARG A 161 0.87 -0.43 -4.12
N VAL A 162 0.28 -1.61 -3.92
CA VAL A 162 -0.96 -1.74 -3.17
C VAL A 162 -0.71 -2.53 -1.89
N VAL A 163 -1.18 -2.01 -0.76
CA VAL A 163 -1.16 -2.69 0.54
C VAL A 163 -2.60 -2.95 0.96
N ILE A 164 -2.96 -4.21 1.12
CA ILE A 164 -4.32 -4.65 1.44
C ILE A 164 -4.36 -5.15 2.87
N SER A 165 -5.42 -4.84 3.59
CA SER A 165 -5.70 -5.40 4.90
C SER A 165 -6.08 -6.88 4.78
N ALA A 166 -5.30 -7.76 5.40
CA ALA A 166 -5.65 -9.17 5.55
C ALA A 166 -6.52 -9.33 6.78
N ASN A 167 -7.84 -9.17 6.61
CA ASN A 167 -8.80 -9.12 7.69
C ASN A 167 -9.08 -10.50 8.31
N ASP A 168 -9.56 -10.50 9.56
CA ASP A 168 -10.16 -11.65 10.26
C ASP A 168 -9.26 -12.90 10.29
N PHE A 169 -7.96 -12.72 10.53
CA PHE A 169 -7.04 -13.85 10.67
C PHE A 169 -7.45 -14.74 11.82
N SER A 170 -7.73 -16.01 11.51
CA SER A 170 -8.24 -16.98 12.50
C SER A 170 -7.20 -17.44 13.53
N GLY A 171 -5.92 -17.10 13.33
CA GLY A 171 -4.81 -17.59 14.16
C GLY A 171 -4.25 -18.95 13.69
N ASP A 172 -4.90 -19.60 12.72
CA ASP A 172 -4.39 -20.85 12.15
C ASP A 172 -3.33 -20.59 11.07
N VAL A 173 -2.06 -20.64 11.48
CA VAL A 173 -0.91 -20.39 10.60
C VAL A 173 -0.72 -21.50 9.58
N GLN A 174 -1.15 -22.75 9.88
CA GLN A 174 -1.01 -23.86 8.95
C GLN A 174 -1.91 -23.67 7.73
N SER A 175 -3.15 -23.26 7.96
CA SER A 175 -4.11 -22.99 6.89
C SER A 175 -3.92 -21.62 6.24
N LEU A 176 -3.03 -20.75 6.77
CA LEU A 176 -2.77 -19.43 6.18
C LEU A 176 -2.25 -19.59 4.75
N LYS A 177 -2.89 -18.91 3.81
CA LYS A 177 -2.55 -19.01 2.40
C LYS A 177 -1.10 -18.60 2.15
N ASP A 178 -0.38 -19.39 1.36
CA ASP A 178 1.00 -19.13 0.99
C ASP A 178 1.04 -18.35 -0.34
N TYR A 179 1.66 -17.16 -0.32
CA TYR A 179 1.86 -16.32 -1.48
C TYR A 179 3.31 -16.33 -1.99
N SER A 180 4.22 -17.09 -1.37
CA SER A 180 5.64 -17.13 -1.75
C SER A 180 5.90 -17.71 -3.14
N THR A 181 4.90 -18.34 -3.77
CA THR A 181 4.99 -18.93 -5.11
C THR A 181 4.12 -18.20 -6.14
N THR A 182 3.48 -17.10 -5.76
CA THR A 182 2.61 -16.32 -6.67
C THR A 182 3.41 -15.26 -7.44
N LYS A 183 2.74 -14.43 -8.23
CA LYS A 183 3.37 -13.40 -9.08
C LYS A 183 2.77 -12.00 -8.86
N PHE A 184 2.26 -11.75 -7.67
CA PHE A 184 1.66 -10.45 -7.34
C PHE A 184 2.73 -9.52 -6.75
N ASN A 185 3.67 -9.10 -7.59
CA ASN A 185 4.86 -8.34 -7.18
C ASN A 185 4.62 -6.84 -6.96
N ARG A 186 3.37 -6.36 -7.11
CA ARG A 186 2.95 -4.99 -6.80
C ARG A 186 1.99 -4.91 -5.61
N VAL A 187 1.68 -6.04 -4.98
CA VAL A 187 0.73 -6.14 -3.89
C VAL A 187 1.39 -6.72 -2.64
N SER A 188 1.03 -6.19 -1.49
CA SER A 188 1.44 -6.69 -0.16
C SER A 188 0.22 -6.87 0.74
N LEU A 189 0.28 -7.83 1.65
CA LEU A 189 -0.75 -8.09 2.65
C LEU A 189 -0.27 -7.72 4.05
N LEU A 190 -1.08 -6.94 4.75
CA LEU A 190 -0.81 -6.51 6.12
C LEU A 190 -1.69 -7.28 7.11
N LEU A 191 -1.06 -8.03 8.00
CA LEU A 191 -1.69 -8.68 9.17
C LEU A 191 -1.52 -7.88 10.46
N ALA A 192 -0.71 -6.81 10.44
CA ALA A 192 -0.42 -6.00 11.62
C ALA A 192 -1.64 -5.21 12.09
N ASN A 193 -1.93 -5.30 13.37
CA ASN A 193 -2.96 -4.53 14.05
C ASN A 193 -2.41 -4.00 15.38
N THR A 194 -2.90 -2.84 15.84
CA THR A 194 -2.42 -2.17 17.06
C THR A 194 -3.51 -1.95 18.10
N ASP A 195 -4.75 -2.31 17.81
CA ASP A 195 -5.91 -2.11 18.69
C ASP A 195 -6.69 -3.40 19.03
N GLY A 196 -6.21 -4.55 18.53
CA GLY A 196 -6.88 -5.85 18.74
C GLY A 196 -8.14 -6.05 17.90
N GLY A 197 -8.38 -5.18 16.92
CA GLY A 197 -9.48 -5.32 15.95
C GLY A 197 -9.25 -6.45 14.92
N LYS A 198 -10.19 -6.55 14.00
CA LYS A 198 -10.20 -7.58 12.95
C LYS A 198 -9.56 -7.12 11.66
N GLU A 199 -9.25 -5.84 11.53
CA GLU A 199 -8.65 -5.23 10.35
C GLU A 199 -7.20 -4.83 10.64
N ALA A 200 -6.38 -4.77 9.59
CA ALA A 200 -5.01 -4.31 9.73
C ALA A 200 -4.91 -2.79 9.91
N SER A 201 -3.88 -2.33 10.61
CA SER A 201 -3.58 -0.91 10.82
C SER A 201 -2.99 -0.26 9.55
N ILE A 202 -3.76 -0.23 8.46
CA ILE A 202 -3.34 0.29 7.15
C ILE A 202 -2.87 1.75 7.26
N GLY A 203 -3.55 2.59 8.04
CA GLY A 203 -3.13 3.99 8.22
C GLY A 203 -1.71 4.11 8.77
N LEU A 204 -1.35 3.30 9.78
CA LEU A 204 0.00 3.23 10.33
C LEU A 204 1.03 2.73 9.30
N ALA A 205 0.68 1.69 8.52
CA ALA A 205 1.57 1.16 7.50
C ALA A 205 1.82 2.17 6.37
N LEU A 206 0.79 2.87 5.91
CA LEU A 206 0.91 3.95 4.93
C LEU A 206 1.78 5.10 5.45
N ALA A 207 1.62 5.47 6.72
CA ALA A 207 2.44 6.50 7.36
C ALA A 207 3.91 6.08 7.42
N ARG A 208 4.19 4.83 7.82
CA ARG A 208 5.55 4.28 7.83
C ARG A 208 6.16 4.24 6.44
N LEU A 209 5.40 3.80 5.43
CA LEU A 209 5.84 3.80 4.03
C LEU A 209 6.13 5.21 3.52
N ALA A 210 5.24 6.18 3.76
CA ALA A 210 5.40 7.56 3.34
C ALA A 210 6.62 8.24 3.99
N SER A 211 6.88 7.94 5.26
CA SER A 211 8.00 8.51 6.03
C SER A 211 9.34 7.83 5.76
N THR A 212 9.36 6.69 5.06
CA THR A 212 10.58 5.92 4.80
C THR A 212 11.10 6.20 3.39
N PRO A 213 12.40 6.49 3.16
CA PRO A 213 12.96 6.64 1.81
C PRO A 213 12.68 5.44 0.91
N VAL A 214 12.58 5.65 -0.42
CA VAL A 214 12.16 4.62 -1.38
C VAL A 214 13.00 3.34 -1.34
N GLN A 215 14.31 3.46 -1.13
CA GLN A 215 15.25 2.33 -1.08
C GLN A 215 15.30 1.62 0.28
N ARG A 216 14.46 2.04 1.23
CA ARG A 216 14.54 1.54 2.59
C ARG A 216 13.32 0.70 2.93
N ASN A 217 13.59 -0.47 3.46
CA ASN A 217 12.59 -1.39 3.99
C ASN A 217 11.94 -0.84 5.26
N ILE A 218 10.61 -0.94 5.38
CA ILE A 218 9.87 -0.46 6.56
C ILE A 218 10.17 -1.24 7.84
N GLY A 219 10.66 -2.48 7.72
CA GLY A 219 11.10 -3.32 8.84
C GLY A 219 12.45 -2.93 9.43
N ARG A 220 13.13 -1.91 8.88
CA ARG A 220 14.44 -1.49 9.39
C ARG A 220 14.37 -1.02 10.84
N VAL A 221 15.02 -1.77 11.74
CA VAL A 221 14.98 -1.54 13.18
C VAL A 221 15.59 -0.19 13.60
N LYS A 222 16.60 0.32 12.86
CA LYS A 222 17.25 1.62 13.15
C LYS A 222 16.30 2.81 12.94
N ASP A 223 15.21 2.64 12.20
CA ASP A 223 14.22 3.70 11.97
C ASP A 223 13.19 3.80 13.10
N GLY A 224 13.39 3.06 14.18
CA GLY A 224 12.56 3.09 15.37
C GLY A 224 11.37 2.11 15.32
N ALA A 225 10.84 1.85 16.51
CA ALA A 225 9.62 1.09 16.70
C ALA A 225 8.38 1.92 16.30
N VAL A 226 7.27 1.25 16.08
CA VAL A 226 5.96 1.92 16.09
C VAL A 226 5.59 2.29 17.52
N GLU A 227 5.02 3.48 17.73
CA GLU A 227 4.71 4.01 19.06
C GLU A 227 3.41 3.39 19.61
N HIS A 228 3.42 2.07 19.81
CA HIS A 228 2.32 1.33 20.42
C HIS A 228 2.83 0.39 21.50
N THR A 229 2.04 0.25 22.56
CA THR A 229 2.37 -0.61 23.72
C THR A 229 2.00 -2.06 23.51
N GLN A 230 1.16 -2.35 22.53
CA GLN A 230 0.70 -3.69 22.18
C GLN A 230 0.59 -3.83 20.65
N ALA A 231 0.80 -5.04 20.16
CA ALA A 231 0.60 -5.40 18.78
C ALA A 231 -0.18 -6.71 18.67
N TYR A 232 -1.00 -6.78 17.65
CA TYR A 232 -1.90 -7.90 17.39
C TYR A 232 -1.83 -8.30 15.92
N PHE A 233 -2.27 -9.50 15.63
CA PHE A 233 -2.73 -9.89 14.30
C PHE A 233 -4.18 -9.43 14.09
N THR A 234 -4.59 -9.31 12.84
CA THR A 234 -6.00 -9.08 12.48
C THR A 234 -6.84 -10.28 12.93
N GLY A 235 -7.71 -10.12 13.87
CA GLY A 235 -8.40 -11.24 14.56
C GLY A 235 -8.20 -11.17 16.05
N GLY A 236 -7.31 -10.28 16.51
CA GLY A 236 -7.17 -9.91 17.92
C GLY A 236 -6.16 -10.74 18.72
N ALA A 237 -5.50 -11.73 18.12
CA ALA A 237 -4.43 -12.47 18.79
C ALA A 237 -3.19 -11.56 18.97
N LYS A 238 -2.61 -11.51 20.18
CA LYS A 238 -1.36 -10.79 20.40
C LYS A 238 -0.24 -11.41 19.58
N VAL A 239 0.65 -10.58 19.02
CA VAL A 239 1.74 -11.09 18.16
C VAL A 239 2.65 -12.05 18.90
N GLU A 240 2.89 -11.83 20.20
CA GLU A 240 3.73 -12.70 21.02
C GLU A 240 3.13 -14.10 21.23
N SER A 241 1.80 -14.24 21.17
CA SER A 241 1.13 -15.54 21.34
C SER A 241 1.41 -16.52 20.21
N LEU A 242 1.83 -16.01 19.04
CA LEU A 242 2.21 -16.80 17.87
C LEU A 242 3.71 -16.67 17.55
N SER A 243 4.53 -16.33 18.53
CA SER A 243 5.99 -16.08 18.33
C SER A 243 6.73 -17.29 17.73
N SER A 244 6.33 -18.49 18.03
CA SER A 244 6.90 -19.73 17.44
C SER A 244 6.56 -19.93 15.97
N ALA A 245 5.60 -19.18 15.45
CA ALA A 245 5.13 -19.29 14.05
C ALA A 245 5.48 -18.05 13.21
N TRP A 246 6.20 -17.07 13.74
CA TRP A 246 6.55 -15.84 13.01
C TRP A 246 7.28 -16.12 11.70
N ASP A 247 8.26 -17.02 11.72
CA ASP A 247 9.01 -17.38 10.51
C ASP A 247 8.07 -17.95 9.45
N SER A 248 7.17 -18.85 9.84
CA SER A 248 6.19 -19.43 8.92
C SER A 248 5.19 -18.42 8.36
N ILE A 249 4.82 -17.37 9.11
CA ILE A 249 3.97 -16.28 8.61
C ILE A 249 4.77 -15.39 7.64
N ALA A 250 6.03 -15.09 7.96
CA ALA A 250 6.92 -14.31 7.13
C ALA A 250 7.23 -15.02 5.80
N ASP A 251 7.53 -16.32 5.84
CA ASP A 251 7.79 -17.16 4.66
C ASP A 251 6.61 -17.19 3.66
N LYS A 252 5.39 -16.93 4.16
CA LYS A 252 4.17 -16.80 3.34
C LYS A 252 3.93 -15.38 2.80
N ASN A 253 4.88 -14.46 2.97
CA ASN A 253 4.89 -13.07 2.49
C ASN A 253 3.85 -12.14 3.13
N TYR A 254 3.58 -12.30 4.43
CA TYR A 254 2.74 -11.35 5.16
C TYR A 254 3.57 -10.34 5.96
N ILE A 255 3.13 -9.09 5.94
CA ILE A 255 3.68 -8.02 6.79
C ILE A 255 2.95 -8.05 8.14
N PHE A 256 3.69 -8.11 9.23
CA PHE A 256 3.13 -8.02 10.58
C PHE A 256 4.08 -7.27 11.53
N LEU A 257 3.70 -7.10 12.78
CA LEU A 257 4.53 -6.49 13.82
C LEU A 257 5.17 -7.56 14.69
N ARG A 258 6.40 -7.32 15.13
CA ARG A 258 7.10 -8.16 16.11
C ARG A 258 7.90 -7.31 17.07
N ASN A 259 8.28 -7.87 18.20
CA ASN A 259 9.25 -7.29 19.12
C ASN A 259 10.63 -7.96 18.99
N PHE A 260 11.63 -7.33 19.56
CA PHE A 260 12.99 -7.87 19.63
C PHE A 260 13.48 -7.89 21.08
N ALA A 261 14.21 -8.93 21.49
CA ALA A 261 14.83 -9.01 22.79
C ALA A 261 15.75 -7.80 23.02
N GLY A 262 15.57 -7.12 24.15
CA GLY A 262 16.36 -5.94 24.50
C GLY A 262 16.01 -4.64 23.76
N LYS A 263 14.92 -4.60 23.00
CA LYS A 263 14.41 -3.38 22.37
C LYS A 263 12.96 -3.12 22.77
N ALA A 264 12.67 -1.86 23.11
CA ALA A 264 11.32 -1.44 23.43
C ALA A 264 10.48 -1.24 22.16
N GLY A 265 9.19 -1.59 22.23
CA GLY A 265 8.20 -1.38 21.19
C GLY A 265 8.15 -2.51 20.14
N PHE A 266 7.32 -2.28 19.13
CA PHE A 266 7.07 -3.21 18.04
C PHE A 266 7.60 -2.65 16.74
N PHE A 267 7.99 -3.55 15.83
CA PHE A 267 8.60 -3.22 14.55
C PHE A 267 7.88 -4.00 13.45
N PHE A 268 7.72 -3.40 12.28
CA PHE A 268 7.33 -4.16 11.10
C PHE A 268 8.39 -5.24 10.82
N THR A 269 7.95 -6.42 10.41
CA THR A 269 8.87 -7.55 10.13
C THR A 269 9.71 -7.30 8.89
N ASP A 270 9.04 -6.93 7.81
CA ASP A 270 9.62 -6.75 6.47
C ASP A 270 8.61 -5.98 5.60
N ASP A 271 8.90 -5.83 4.30
CA ASP A 271 7.97 -5.28 3.30
C ASP A 271 7.82 -6.18 2.05
N PRO A 272 7.53 -7.49 2.23
CA PRO A 272 7.40 -8.42 1.12
C PRO A 272 6.21 -8.04 0.21
N THR A 273 6.38 -8.29 -1.07
CA THR A 273 5.30 -8.40 -2.04
C THR A 273 4.88 -9.86 -2.17
N LEU A 274 3.72 -10.12 -2.74
CA LEU A 274 3.15 -11.46 -2.86
C LEU A 274 3.74 -12.19 -4.09
N THR A 275 5.05 -12.43 -4.06
CA THR A 275 5.77 -13.08 -5.17
C THR A 275 6.89 -13.98 -4.66
N GLY A 276 7.51 -14.73 -5.57
CA GLY A 276 8.56 -15.69 -5.24
C GLY A 276 9.88 -15.03 -4.85
N GLU A 277 10.70 -15.79 -4.11
CA GLU A 277 12.03 -15.38 -3.64
C GLU A 277 12.98 -14.91 -4.76
N THR A 278 12.81 -15.41 -5.97
CA THR A 278 13.64 -15.07 -7.12
C THR A 278 13.17 -13.88 -7.92
N ASP A 279 12.04 -13.25 -7.53
CA ASP A 279 11.54 -12.04 -8.18
C ASP A 279 12.31 -10.82 -7.68
N ASP A 280 12.81 -9.99 -8.60
CA ASP A 280 13.55 -8.76 -8.28
C ASP A 280 12.70 -7.75 -7.48
N PHE A 281 11.39 -7.86 -7.56
CA PHE A 281 10.42 -6.99 -6.89
C PHE A 281 9.79 -7.64 -5.65
N LYS A 282 10.45 -8.62 -5.05
CA LYS A 282 9.97 -9.33 -3.86
C LYS A 282 9.78 -8.44 -2.63
N THR A 283 10.29 -7.22 -2.63
CA THR A 283 10.08 -6.22 -1.57
C THR A 283 9.51 -4.93 -2.13
N LEU A 284 8.70 -4.22 -1.32
CA LEU A 284 8.19 -2.91 -1.69
C LEU A 284 9.34 -1.92 -1.94
N ALA A 285 10.40 -1.98 -1.13
CA ALA A 285 11.56 -1.11 -1.29
C ALA A 285 12.22 -1.27 -2.68
N ASN A 286 12.49 -2.49 -3.13
CA ASN A 286 13.02 -2.75 -4.47
C ASN A 286 12.08 -2.21 -5.55
N GLY A 287 10.80 -2.48 -5.39
CA GLY A 287 9.79 -2.01 -6.32
C GLY A 287 9.70 -0.49 -6.41
N PHE A 288 9.72 0.23 -5.29
CA PHE A 288 9.71 1.69 -5.29
C PHE A 288 10.96 2.30 -5.95
N VAL A 289 12.13 1.68 -5.78
CA VAL A 289 13.36 2.12 -6.45
C VAL A 289 13.21 2.03 -7.95
N MET A 290 12.71 0.90 -8.47
CA MET A 290 12.49 0.72 -9.90
C MET A 290 11.40 1.63 -10.45
N ASP A 291 10.28 1.76 -9.75
CA ASP A 291 9.21 2.66 -10.14
C ASP A 291 9.71 4.12 -10.24
N LYS A 292 10.54 4.56 -9.28
CA LYS A 292 11.19 5.87 -9.29
C LYS A 292 12.15 6.03 -10.49
N ALA A 293 12.97 5.03 -10.75
CA ALA A 293 13.90 5.06 -11.89
C ALA A 293 13.14 5.18 -13.22
N VAL A 294 12.07 4.42 -13.39
CA VAL A 294 11.21 4.48 -14.60
C VAL A 294 10.58 5.86 -14.77
N ILE A 295 10.03 6.45 -13.70
CA ILE A 295 9.42 7.78 -13.77
C ILE A 295 10.43 8.85 -14.14
N ILE A 296 11.63 8.84 -13.53
CA ILE A 296 12.68 9.81 -13.84
C ILE A 296 13.13 9.66 -15.30
N ALA A 297 13.40 8.44 -15.74
CA ALA A 297 13.81 8.18 -17.11
C ALA A 297 12.71 8.57 -18.12
N TYR A 298 11.46 8.26 -17.82
CA TYR A 298 10.32 8.64 -18.65
C TYR A 298 10.22 10.16 -18.80
N ASN A 299 10.29 10.92 -17.70
CA ASN A 299 10.19 12.37 -17.73
C ASN A 299 11.31 13.00 -18.58
N VAL A 300 12.56 12.56 -18.38
CA VAL A 300 13.70 13.05 -19.18
C VAL A 300 13.55 12.74 -20.67
N LEU A 301 13.04 11.54 -21.00
CA LEU A 301 12.89 11.14 -22.40
C LEU A 301 11.69 11.81 -23.08
N VAL A 302 10.62 12.08 -22.35
CA VAL A 302 9.44 12.79 -22.87
C VAL A 302 9.79 14.22 -23.26
N GLU A 303 10.65 14.89 -22.51
CA GLU A 303 11.11 16.26 -22.84
C GLU A 303 11.83 16.33 -24.21
N ASN A 304 12.41 15.22 -24.67
CA ASN A 304 13.10 15.14 -25.96
C ASN A 304 12.22 14.58 -27.10
N LEU A 305 10.91 14.30 -26.83
CA LEU A 305 10.01 13.82 -27.88
C LEU A 305 9.67 14.95 -28.87
N GLY A 306 10.09 14.77 -30.10
CA GLY A 306 9.83 15.74 -31.18
C GLY A 306 10.90 16.83 -31.29
N ASP A 307 12.00 16.72 -30.54
CA ASP A 307 13.12 17.60 -30.66
C ASP A 307 13.91 17.36 -31.98
N GLU A 308 14.70 18.36 -32.40
CA GLU A 308 15.49 18.28 -33.63
C GLU A 308 16.56 17.18 -33.51
N ILE A 309 16.63 16.30 -34.50
CA ILE A 309 17.69 15.30 -34.57
C ILE A 309 18.97 16.01 -35.04
N GLN A 310 19.91 16.22 -34.15
CA GLN A 310 21.26 16.66 -34.53
C GLN A 310 22.02 15.48 -35.15
N VAL A 311 22.18 15.50 -36.46
CA VAL A 311 23.03 14.54 -37.17
C VAL A 311 24.48 15.02 -37.04
N THR A 312 25.29 14.28 -36.31
CA THR A 312 26.75 14.53 -36.26
C THR A 312 27.39 14.15 -37.60
N GLU A 313 28.58 14.71 -37.94
CA GLU A 313 29.31 14.43 -39.16
C GLU A 313 29.58 12.93 -39.40
N ASN A 314 29.43 12.08 -38.40
CA ASN A 314 29.57 10.62 -38.47
C ASN A 314 28.27 9.84 -38.70
N GLY A 315 27.17 10.51 -38.96
CA GLY A 315 25.92 9.89 -39.40
C GLY A 315 25.11 9.08 -38.36
N THR A 316 25.40 9.24 -37.07
CA THR A 316 24.64 8.61 -35.97
C THR A 316 24.21 9.61 -34.92
#